data_c2cd71e2d7cb5569cbc425d0ea8d516f
#
_entry.id   c2cd71e2d7cb5569cbc425d0ea8d516f
#
_cell.length_a   1.000
_cell.length_b   1.000
_cell.length_c   1.000
_cell.angle_alpha   90.00
_cell.angle_beta   90.00
_cell.angle_gamma   90.00
#
_symmetry.space_group_name_H-M   'P 1'
#
loop_
_entity.id
_entity.type
_entity.pdbx_description
1 polymer ?
#
loop_
_entity_poly.entity_id
_entity_poly.type
_entity_poly.pdbx_seq_one_letter_code
_entity_poly.pdbx_strand_id
1 'polypeptide(L)'
;MKNKLVFSLSIFLLLGVFSIVPTNKSNANKPVISEKAKVEVYYFHYTRRCATCQAVESEAKKDLDALYPALVKAGTIVFKSINLDEDGSTAIAETCKAEGQSLLIISGKKRFDLTENAFMYARSKPETLKQEIKKIIDPLVK
;
A
#
# COMPACT_ATOMS: atom_id res chain seq x y z
N MET A 1 -80.93 -24.32 -16.80
CA MET A 1 -81.29 -22.97 -16.50
C MET A 1 -80.12 -22.36 -15.73
N LYS A 2 -79.18 -21.76 -16.43
CA LYS A 2 -78.95 -20.32 -16.54
C LYS A 2 -78.65 -19.64 -15.20
N ASN A 3 -77.39 -19.33 -14.93
CA ASN A 3 -77.04 -17.94 -14.66
C ASN A 3 -75.50 -17.76 -14.73
N LYS A 4 -75.13 -16.93 -15.64
CA LYS A 4 -73.82 -16.41 -15.85
C LYS A 4 -73.53 -15.37 -14.77
N LEU A 5 -72.54 -15.53 -13.98
CA LEU A 5 -72.01 -14.44 -13.15
C LEU A 5 -70.61 -14.11 -13.62
N VAL A 6 -70.52 -12.95 -14.26
CA VAL A 6 -69.30 -12.35 -14.75
C VAL A 6 -68.58 -11.76 -13.55
N PHE A 7 -67.45 -12.36 -13.12
CA PHE A 7 -66.60 -11.73 -12.13
C PHE A 7 -65.51 -10.95 -12.85
N SER A 8 -65.66 -9.65 -12.72
CA SER A 8 -64.71 -8.65 -13.15
C SER A 8 -63.39 -8.83 -12.44
N LEU A 9 -62.36 -9.17 -13.20
CA LEU A 9 -60.99 -9.33 -12.72
C LEU A 9 -60.32 -7.96 -12.64
N SER A 10 -60.34 -7.36 -11.45
CA SER A 10 -59.57 -6.15 -11.15
C SER A 10 -58.16 -6.52 -10.93
N ILE A 11 -57.33 -6.35 -11.95
CA ILE A 11 -55.86 -6.50 -11.84
C ILE A 11 -55.32 -5.24 -11.19
N PHE A 12 -55.01 -5.37 -9.88
CA PHE A 12 -54.24 -4.36 -9.16
C PHE A 12 -52.74 -4.56 -9.48
N LEU A 13 -52.22 -3.79 -10.41
CA LEU A 13 -50.83 -3.72 -10.76
C LEU A 13 -50.08 -2.93 -9.66
N LEU A 14 -49.66 -3.62 -8.59
CA LEU A 14 -48.72 -3.08 -7.60
C LEU A 14 -47.33 -3.06 -8.20
N LEU A 15 -46.94 -1.92 -8.78
CA LEU A 15 -45.57 -1.59 -9.11
C LEU A 15 -44.76 -1.45 -7.81
N GLY A 16 -44.24 -2.56 -7.32
CA GLY A 16 -43.23 -2.57 -6.26
C GLY A 16 -41.91 -2.00 -6.80
N VAL A 17 -41.66 -0.72 -6.52
CA VAL A 17 -40.36 -0.12 -6.73
C VAL A 17 -39.39 -0.78 -5.75
N PHE A 18 -38.72 -1.83 -6.22
CA PHE A 18 -37.65 -2.47 -5.49
C PHE A 18 -36.42 -1.54 -5.56
N SER A 19 -36.31 -0.65 -4.58
CA SER A 19 -35.13 0.18 -4.41
C SER A 19 -33.95 -0.74 -4.09
N ILE A 20 -33.18 -1.06 -5.11
CA ILE A 20 -31.86 -1.70 -4.96
C ILE A 20 -30.96 -0.64 -4.34
N VAL A 21 -30.81 -0.67 -3.01
CA VAL A 21 -29.75 0.06 -2.34
C VAL A 21 -28.45 -0.68 -2.67
N PRO A 22 -27.50 -0.07 -3.38
CA PRO A 22 -26.19 -0.66 -3.55
C PRO A 22 -25.53 -0.68 -2.18
N THR A 23 -25.48 -1.85 -1.54
CA THR A 23 -24.61 -2.09 -0.40
C THR A 23 -23.20 -1.97 -0.89
N ASN A 24 -22.62 -0.79 -0.71
CA ASN A 24 -21.19 -0.53 -0.90
C ASN A 24 -20.46 -1.38 0.16
N LYS A 25 -20.18 -2.65 -0.17
CA LYS A 25 -19.20 -3.43 0.56
C LYS A 25 -17.90 -2.66 0.43
N SER A 26 -17.53 -1.97 1.49
CA SER A 26 -16.18 -1.45 1.68
C SER A 26 -15.23 -2.62 1.44
N ASN A 27 -14.65 -2.68 0.25
CA ASN A 27 -13.53 -3.57 -0.02
C ASN A 27 -12.42 -3.15 0.92
N ALA A 28 -12.27 -3.93 1.99
CA ALA A 28 -11.12 -3.85 2.87
C ALA A 28 -9.87 -3.79 1.99
N ASN A 29 -9.13 -2.73 2.15
CA ASN A 29 -7.86 -2.35 1.59
C ASN A 29 -7.02 -3.52 1.05
N LYS A 30 -7.26 -3.89 -0.20
CA LYS A 30 -6.22 -4.53 -0.99
C LYS A 30 -5.12 -3.48 -1.12
N PRO A 31 -3.86 -3.77 -0.74
CA PRO A 31 -2.79 -2.80 -0.89
C PRO A 31 -2.75 -2.33 -2.33
N VAL A 32 -3.03 -1.06 -2.54
CA VAL A 32 -2.92 -0.44 -3.87
C VAL A 32 -1.42 -0.29 -4.12
N ILE A 33 -0.83 -1.32 -4.72
CA ILE A 33 0.45 -1.15 -5.42
C ILE A 33 0.12 -0.12 -6.50
N SER A 34 0.66 1.08 -6.34
CA SER A 34 0.41 2.17 -7.29
C SER A 34 0.80 1.68 -8.68
N GLU A 35 -0.16 1.52 -9.58
CA GLU A 35 0.09 1.07 -10.96
C GLU A 35 1.11 1.98 -11.69
N LYS A 36 1.38 3.15 -11.13
CA LYS A 36 2.30 4.15 -11.65
C LYS A 36 3.71 4.07 -11.06
N ALA A 37 3.90 3.49 -9.88
CA ALA A 37 5.20 3.40 -9.25
C ALA A 37 6.00 2.24 -9.83
N LYS A 38 7.21 2.53 -10.33
CA LYS A 38 8.16 1.53 -10.81
C LYS A 38 8.96 0.91 -9.67
N VAL A 39 9.21 1.70 -8.63
CA VAL A 39 9.93 1.30 -7.42
C VAL A 39 9.17 1.80 -6.19
N GLU A 40 8.90 0.91 -5.27
CA GLU A 40 8.28 1.22 -4.00
C GLU A 40 9.24 0.88 -2.87
N VAL A 41 9.48 1.85 -2.00
CA VAL A 41 10.33 1.69 -0.82
C VAL A 41 9.43 1.70 0.40
N TYR A 42 9.34 0.56 1.09
CA TYR A 42 8.52 0.39 2.28
C TYR A 42 9.40 0.38 3.52
N TYR A 43 9.03 1.19 4.49
CA TYR A 43 9.54 1.11 5.85
C TYR A 43 8.43 0.66 6.78
N PHE A 44 8.54 -0.55 7.31
CA PHE A 44 7.63 -1.09 8.30
C PHE A 44 8.15 -0.81 9.70
N HIS A 45 7.30 -0.32 10.58
CA HIS A 45 7.65 0.03 11.95
C HIS A 45 6.47 -0.16 12.90
N TYR A 46 6.73 -0.14 14.20
CA TYR A 46 5.69 -0.06 15.24
C TYR A 46 5.48 1.38 15.70
N THR A 47 4.39 1.65 16.41
CA THR A 47 4.09 2.96 17.01
C THR A 47 5.20 3.40 17.97
N ARG A 48 5.69 2.45 18.78
CA ARG A 48 6.80 2.70 19.70
C ARG A 48 8.14 2.54 18.99
N ARG A 49 8.81 3.66 18.75
CA ARG A 49 10.00 3.73 17.91
C ARG A 49 11.25 4.15 18.70
N CYS A 50 12.34 3.45 18.45
CA CYS A 50 13.66 3.82 18.96
C CYS A 50 14.33 4.88 18.07
N ALA A 51 15.40 5.52 18.56
CA ALA A 51 16.14 6.53 17.80
C ALA A 51 16.72 5.98 16.49
N THR A 52 17.15 4.70 16.45
CA THR A 52 17.61 4.06 15.22
C THR A 52 16.46 3.84 14.26
N CYS A 53 15.27 3.43 14.74
CA CYS A 53 14.08 3.25 13.91
C CYS A 53 13.69 4.55 13.19
N GLN A 54 13.74 5.67 13.93
CA GLN A 54 13.44 7.00 13.36
C GLN A 54 14.52 7.43 12.34
N ALA A 55 15.80 7.11 12.61
CA ALA A 55 16.88 7.41 11.69
C ALA A 55 16.77 6.63 10.38
N VAL A 56 16.39 5.34 10.42
CA VAL A 56 16.16 4.53 9.21
C VAL A 56 15.13 5.19 8.30
N GLU A 57 14.00 5.61 8.85
CA GLU A 57 12.95 6.26 8.06
C GLU A 57 13.41 7.58 7.48
N SER A 58 14.00 8.44 8.32
CA SER A 58 14.40 9.79 7.91
C SER A 58 15.53 9.77 6.87
N GLU A 59 16.55 8.91 7.06
CA GLU A 59 17.65 8.80 6.11
C GLU A 59 17.20 8.13 4.81
N ALA A 60 16.41 7.05 4.84
CA ALA A 60 15.91 6.43 3.63
C ALA A 60 15.10 7.42 2.77
N LYS A 61 14.20 8.18 3.38
CA LYS A 61 13.42 9.21 2.68
C LYS A 61 14.29 10.32 2.11
N LYS A 62 15.21 10.86 2.91
CA LYS A 62 16.16 11.90 2.51
C LYS A 62 17.03 11.45 1.34
N ASP A 63 17.50 10.21 1.37
CA ASP A 63 18.34 9.65 0.33
C ASP A 63 17.60 9.49 -1.00
N LEU A 64 16.34 9.07 -0.97
CA LEU A 64 15.49 9.00 -2.17
C LEU A 64 15.27 10.39 -2.78
N ASP A 65 14.96 11.37 -1.94
CA ASP A 65 14.76 12.77 -2.38
C ASP A 65 16.05 13.36 -2.96
N ALA A 66 17.21 13.03 -2.39
CA ALA A 66 18.50 13.53 -2.86
C ALA A 66 19.01 12.84 -4.13
N LEU A 67 18.81 11.51 -4.24
CA LEU A 67 19.31 10.72 -5.38
C LEU A 67 18.38 10.79 -6.60
N TYR A 68 17.06 10.84 -6.36
CA TYR A 68 16.05 10.67 -7.40
C TYR A 68 14.94 11.72 -7.37
N PRO A 69 15.22 13.01 -7.21
CA PRO A 69 14.19 14.05 -6.98
C PRO A 69 13.13 14.08 -8.08
N ALA A 70 13.52 13.92 -9.33
CA ALA A 70 12.58 13.92 -10.46
C ALA A 70 11.68 12.66 -10.47
N LEU A 71 12.22 11.49 -10.13
CA LEU A 71 11.47 10.23 -10.11
C LEU A 71 10.52 10.14 -8.90
N VAL A 72 10.93 10.68 -7.77
CA VAL A 72 10.08 10.81 -6.57
C VAL A 72 8.93 11.77 -6.87
N LYS A 73 9.22 12.96 -7.42
CA LYS A 73 8.20 13.94 -7.81
C LYS A 73 7.21 13.37 -8.85
N ALA A 74 7.69 12.57 -9.79
CA ALA A 74 6.86 11.92 -10.81
C ALA A 74 6.04 10.74 -10.26
N GLY A 75 6.29 10.28 -9.02
CA GLY A 75 5.68 9.09 -8.44
C GLY A 75 6.19 7.78 -9.06
N THR A 76 7.32 7.81 -9.75
CA THR A 76 7.99 6.60 -10.26
C THR A 76 8.68 5.85 -9.13
N ILE A 77 9.22 6.56 -8.17
CA ILE A 77 9.71 6.04 -6.90
C ILE A 77 8.80 6.57 -5.80
N VAL A 78 8.29 5.68 -4.95
CA VAL A 78 7.39 6.04 -3.84
C VAL A 78 7.94 5.49 -2.54
N PHE A 79 8.04 6.34 -1.52
CA PHE A 79 8.34 5.92 -0.15
C PHE A 79 7.04 5.76 0.65
N LYS A 80 6.92 4.65 1.36
CA LYS A 80 5.76 4.32 2.20
C LYS A 80 6.23 3.92 3.60
N SER A 81 5.79 4.67 4.59
CA SER A 81 5.96 4.33 6.01
C SER A 81 4.68 3.62 6.47
N ILE A 82 4.81 2.40 6.99
CA ILE A 82 3.70 1.54 7.39
C ILE A 82 3.85 1.22 8.88
N ASN A 83 2.88 1.68 9.67
CA ASN A 83 2.81 1.33 11.07
C ASN A 83 2.11 -0.03 11.25
N LEU A 84 2.85 -1.02 11.77
CA LEU A 84 2.37 -2.40 11.94
C LEU A 84 1.30 -2.53 13.03
N ASP A 85 1.15 -1.54 13.89
CA ASP A 85 0.10 -1.51 14.92
C ASP A 85 -1.23 -0.95 14.39
N GLU A 86 -1.27 -0.46 13.15
CA GLU A 86 -2.49 0.09 12.54
C GLU A 86 -3.29 -0.98 11.80
N ASP A 87 -4.61 -0.82 11.84
CA ASP A 87 -5.53 -1.70 11.12
C ASP A 87 -5.24 -1.69 9.60
N GLY A 88 -5.21 -2.89 9.01
CA GLY A 88 -4.92 -3.07 7.59
C GLY A 88 -3.43 -3.15 7.22
N SER A 89 -2.52 -2.85 8.13
CA SER A 89 -1.07 -2.97 7.91
C SER A 89 -0.63 -4.41 7.63
N THR A 90 -1.30 -5.39 8.28
CA THR A 90 -1.02 -6.82 8.13
C THR A 90 -1.09 -7.27 6.67
N ALA A 91 -2.12 -6.87 5.93
CA ALA A 91 -2.28 -7.25 4.52
C ALA A 91 -1.14 -6.69 3.63
N ILE A 92 -0.65 -5.48 3.96
CA ILE A 92 0.48 -4.86 3.26
C ILE A 92 1.77 -5.61 3.61
N ALA A 93 1.98 -5.90 4.90
CA ALA A 93 3.15 -6.62 5.39
C ALA A 93 3.26 -8.02 4.76
N GLU A 94 2.15 -8.78 4.72
CA GLU A 94 2.07 -10.08 4.07
C GLU A 94 2.39 -10.00 2.56
N THR A 95 1.81 -9.02 1.86
CA THR A 95 2.06 -8.80 0.43
C THR A 95 3.54 -8.51 0.16
N CYS A 96 4.17 -7.70 1.02
CA CYS A 96 5.58 -7.34 0.93
C CYS A 96 6.51 -8.41 1.54
N LYS A 97 5.95 -9.44 2.19
CA LYS A 97 6.69 -10.46 2.97
C LYS A 97 7.58 -9.81 4.04
N ALA A 98 7.03 -8.84 4.75
CA ALA A 98 7.72 -8.17 5.84
C ALA A 98 7.53 -8.96 7.14
N GLU A 99 8.63 -9.30 7.80
CA GLU A 99 8.66 -10.09 9.05
C GLU A 99 8.83 -9.18 10.29
N GLY A 100 8.14 -8.04 10.31
CA GLY A 100 8.26 -7.03 11.35
C GLY A 100 8.91 -5.75 10.83
N GLN A 101 9.63 -5.03 11.71
CA GLN A 101 10.33 -3.80 11.31
C GLN A 101 11.31 -4.08 10.19
N SER A 102 11.14 -3.41 9.05
CA SER A 102 11.97 -3.69 7.88
C SER A 102 12.01 -2.53 6.91
N LEU A 103 13.12 -2.40 6.16
CA LEU A 103 13.27 -1.50 5.02
C LEU A 103 13.37 -2.34 3.75
N LEU A 104 12.33 -2.29 2.91
CA LEU A 104 12.20 -3.09 1.71
C LEU A 104 12.14 -2.21 0.47
N ILE A 105 12.81 -2.63 -0.62
CA ILE A 105 12.67 -2.04 -1.95
C ILE A 105 12.00 -3.07 -2.85
N ILE A 106 10.87 -2.68 -3.46
CA ILE A 106 10.07 -3.56 -4.32
C ILE A 106 9.92 -2.94 -5.69
N SER A 107 10.15 -3.74 -6.74
CA SER A 107 9.94 -3.35 -8.12
C SER A 107 9.36 -4.52 -8.91
N GLY A 108 8.06 -4.48 -9.18
CA GLY A 108 7.33 -5.58 -9.76
C GLY A 108 7.46 -6.85 -8.90
N LYS A 109 8.09 -7.90 -9.43
CA LYS A 109 8.33 -9.15 -8.71
C LYS A 109 9.65 -9.18 -7.92
N LYS A 110 10.48 -8.17 -8.07
CA LYS A 110 11.78 -8.08 -7.37
C LYS A 110 11.57 -7.48 -5.98
N ARG A 111 12.14 -8.11 -4.97
CA ARG A 111 12.15 -7.65 -3.59
C ARG A 111 13.58 -7.66 -3.06
N PHE A 112 13.99 -6.55 -2.48
CA PHE A 112 15.29 -6.38 -1.84
C PHE A 112 15.06 -5.99 -0.39
N ASP A 113 15.75 -6.66 0.51
CA ASP A 113 15.71 -6.40 1.94
C ASP A 113 16.96 -5.65 2.37
N LEU A 114 16.78 -4.43 2.84
CA LEU A 114 17.84 -3.56 3.34
C LEU A 114 17.79 -3.42 4.86
N THR A 115 16.98 -4.19 5.54
CA THR A 115 16.73 -4.02 6.98
C THR A 115 18.03 -4.02 7.79
N GLU A 116 18.87 -5.01 7.61
CA GLU A 116 20.12 -5.12 8.33
C GLU A 116 21.04 -3.91 8.07
N ASN A 117 21.25 -3.56 6.80
CA ASN A 117 22.08 -2.41 6.42
C ASN A 117 21.51 -1.10 6.94
N ALA A 118 20.19 -0.93 6.89
CA ALA A 118 19.53 0.28 7.36
C ALA A 118 19.71 0.48 8.87
N PHE A 119 19.47 -0.56 9.65
CA PHE A 119 19.65 -0.48 11.11
C PHE A 119 21.11 -0.34 11.55
N MET A 120 22.03 -0.90 10.77
CA MET A 120 23.47 -0.78 11.02
C MET A 120 24.02 0.61 10.70
N TYR A 121 23.55 1.21 9.59
CA TYR A 121 24.20 2.38 9.03
C TYR A 121 23.45 3.70 9.19
N ALA A 122 22.11 3.72 9.35
CA ALA A 122 21.32 4.94 9.34
C ALA A 122 21.83 6.02 10.33
N ARG A 123 22.35 5.62 11.51
CA ARG A 123 22.90 6.55 12.49
C ARG A 123 24.42 6.70 12.42
N SER A 124 25.13 5.63 12.10
CA SER A 124 26.60 5.59 12.22
C SER A 124 27.32 5.96 10.92
N LYS A 125 26.75 5.60 9.79
CA LYS A 125 27.34 5.77 8.45
C LYS A 125 26.25 6.02 7.39
N PRO A 126 25.47 7.11 7.46
CA PRO A 126 24.33 7.32 6.58
C PRO A 126 24.69 7.30 5.10
N GLU A 127 25.87 7.78 4.72
CA GLU A 127 26.33 7.70 3.33
C GLU A 127 26.51 6.26 2.84
N THR A 128 26.82 5.29 3.73
CA THR A 128 26.84 3.87 3.37
C THR A 128 25.46 3.36 3.05
N LEU A 129 24.44 3.70 3.86
CA LEU A 129 23.05 3.36 3.58
C LEU A 129 22.60 3.94 2.24
N LYS A 130 22.92 5.19 1.97
CA LYS A 130 22.64 5.87 0.70
C LYS A 130 23.24 5.13 -0.51
N GLN A 131 24.48 4.66 -0.40
CA GLN A 131 25.10 3.87 -1.46
C GLN A 131 24.42 2.51 -1.67
N GLU A 132 24.01 1.83 -0.61
CA GLU A 132 23.25 0.57 -0.72
C GLU A 132 21.88 0.80 -1.38
N ILE A 133 21.15 1.85 -1.02
CA ILE A 133 19.89 2.24 -1.68
C ILE A 133 20.14 2.50 -3.16
N LYS A 134 21.16 3.30 -3.48
CA LYS A 134 21.54 3.64 -4.86
C LYS A 134 21.86 2.42 -5.70
N LYS A 135 22.67 1.50 -5.17
CA LYS A 135 23.07 0.25 -5.84
C LYS A 135 21.89 -0.61 -6.25
N ILE A 136 20.82 -0.61 -5.44
CA ILE A 136 19.61 -1.38 -5.75
C ILE A 136 18.69 -0.63 -6.71
N ILE A 137 18.50 0.67 -6.53
CA ILE A 137 17.52 1.44 -7.32
C ILE A 137 18.03 1.78 -8.71
N ASP A 138 19.30 2.11 -8.89
CA ASP A 138 19.87 2.52 -10.19
C ASP A 138 19.52 1.54 -11.33
N PRO A 139 19.69 0.22 -11.19
CA PRO A 139 19.35 -0.72 -12.25
C PRO A 139 17.84 -0.91 -12.46
N LEU A 140 17.00 -0.47 -11.51
CA LEU A 140 15.54 -0.61 -11.61
C LEU A 140 14.88 0.55 -12.36
N VAL A 141 15.54 1.71 -12.41
CA VAL A 141 14.96 2.94 -12.99
C VAL A 141 15.54 3.31 -14.36
N LYS A 142 16.51 2.56 -14.82
CA LYS A 142 17.09 2.66 -16.18
C LYS A 142 16.15 2.18 -17.27
#